data_1e2ef72d5de4e8d60376bdfcff2ed184
#
_entry.id   1e2ef72d5de4e8d60376bdfcff2ed184
#
_cell.length_a   1.000
_cell.length_b   1.000
_cell.length_c   1.000
_cell.angle_alpha   90.00
_cell.angle_beta   90.00
_cell.angle_gamma   90.00
#
_symmetry.space_group_name_H-M   'P 1'
#
loop_
_entity.id
_entity.type
_entity.pdbx_description
1 polymer ?
#
loop_
_entity_poly.entity_id
_entity_poly.type
_entity_poly.pdbx_seq_one_letter_code
_entity_poly.pdbx_strand_id
1 'polypeptide(L)'
;LFLIGCESGLRFSDYSRIQPHDFMREELHIVPKKTKKQGAKKVIIPLSDRFKRILNKYNGVLPNYERSQLTRFNKIIREICQNVGMNDEIKFYREIAGKTVKVTKLKYEEVSSHTCRRTFCTLKFLKGMPAQAIMKFSGHTSERNFLKYLKLDAELTAQKYRGYF
;
A
#
# COMPACT_ATOMS: atom_id res chain seq x y z
N LEU A 1 3.66 9.53 -6.97
CA LEU A 1 3.63 9.22 -5.53
C LEU A 1 2.87 7.93 -5.19
N PHE A 2 1.69 7.66 -5.84
CA PHE A 2 0.93 6.42 -5.60
C PHE A 2 1.77 5.15 -5.77
N LEU A 3 2.56 5.08 -6.84
CA LEU A 3 3.45 3.95 -7.12
C LEU A 3 4.55 3.79 -6.05
N ILE A 4 5.05 4.89 -5.47
CA ILE A 4 5.98 4.84 -4.33
C ILE A 4 5.33 4.15 -3.13
N GLY A 5 4.04 4.45 -2.87
CA GLY A 5 3.27 3.73 -1.86
C GLY A 5 3.14 2.23 -2.14
N CYS A 6 2.97 1.83 -3.41
CA CYS A 6 2.90 0.43 -3.83
C CYS A 6 4.26 -0.30 -3.71
N GLU A 7 5.37 0.40 -3.86
CA GLU A 7 6.72 -0.19 -3.77
C GLU A 7 7.28 -0.18 -2.34
N SER A 8 6.82 0.74 -1.48
CA SER A 8 7.30 0.85 -0.09
C SER A 8 6.39 0.18 0.94
N GLY A 9 5.10 0.03 0.65
CA GLY A 9 4.11 -0.46 1.61
C GLY A 9 3.84 0.48 2.80
N LEU A 10 4.39 1.69 2.78
CA LEU A 10 4.21 2.68 3.84
C LEU A 10 2.78 3.26 3.84
N ARG A 11 2.42 3.96 4.91
CA ARG A 11 1.18 4.76 4.97
C ARG A 11 1.35 6.06 4.21
N PHE A 12 0.25 6.66 3.76
CA PHE A 12 0.27 7.97 3.11
C PHE A 12 1.07 9.00 3.90
N SER A 13 0.83 9.10 5.21
CA SER A 13 1.56 10.00 6.10
C SER A 13 3.08 9.79 6.16
N ASP A 14 3.57 8.68 5.65
CA ASP A 14 4.98 8.33 5.63
C ASP A 14 5.56 8.45 4.22
N TYR A 15 4.95 7.82 3.20
CA TYR A 15 5.48 7.90 1.84
C TYR A 15 5.30 9.27 1.18
N SER A 16 4.36 10.10 1.68
CA SER A 16 4.15 11.46 1.14
C SER A 16 5.18 12.50 1.60
N ARG A 17 6.05 12.14 2.52
CA ARG A 17 7.06 13.03 3.11
C ARG A 17 8.50 12.54 2.96
N ILE A 18 8.72 11.53 2.14
CA ILE A 18 10.07 11.01 1.86
C ILE A 18 10.94 12.11 1.28
N GLN A 19 12.13 12.28 1.83
CA GLN A 19 13.12 13.27 1.44
C GLN A 19 14.39 12.59 0.89
N PRO A 20 15.23 13.28 0.13
CA PRO A 20 16.47 12.71 -0.41
C PRO A 20 17.39 12.11 0.66
N HIS A 21 17.45 12.68 1.86
CA HIS A 21 18.29 12.19 2.96
C HIS A 21 17.76 10.89 3.61
N ASP A 22 16.51 10.46 3.29
CA ASP A 22 15.98 9.17 3.75
C ASP A 22 16.55 8.00 2.92
N PHE A 23 17.25 8.27 1.81
CA PHE A 23 17.84 7.24 0.98
C PHE A 23 19.31 7.02 1.33
N MET A 24 19.68 5.76 1.63
CA MET A 24 21.04 5.34 1.96
C MET A 24 21.31 3.96 1.33
N ARG A 25 22.43 3.80 0.61
CA ARG A 25 22.88 2.51 0.07
C ARG A 25 21.78 1.69 -0.63
N GLU A 26 21.02 2.33 -1.52
CA GLU A 26 19.89 1.71 -2.21
C GLU A 26 18.73 1.24 -1.31
N GLU A 27 18.59 1.83 -0.15
CA GLU A 27 17.54 1.57 0.82
C GLU A 27 16.82 2.86 1.21
N LEU A 28 15.52 2.77 1.49
CA LEU A 28 14.73 3.81 2.13
C LEU A 28 14.71 3.59 3.65
N HIS A 29 15.20 4.55 4.40
CA HIS A 29 15.27 4.53 5.85
C HIS A 29 14.26 5.53 6.43
N ILE A 30 13.18 5.07 7.05
CA ILE A 30 12.13 5.96 7.55
C ILE A 30 11.62 5.54 8.93
N VAL A 31 11.31 6.52 9.78
CA VAL A 31 10.60 6.30 11.05
C VAL A 31 9.12 6.64 10.85
N PRO A 32 8.20 5.64 10.86
CA PRO A 32 6.78 5.89 10.64
C PRO A 32 6.17 6.78 11.72
N LYS A 33 5.37 7.80 11.31
CA LYS A 33 4.75 8.76 12.24
C LYS A 33 3.89 8.10 13.32
N LYS A 34 3.12 7.06 12.96
CA LYS A 34 2.20 6.40 13.90
C LYS A 34 2.90 5.65 15.02
N THR A 35 4.12 5.15 14.80
CA THR A 35 4.87 4.36 15.79
C THR A 35 5.88 5.19 16.57
N LYS A 36 6.01 6.49 16.27
CA LYS A 36 6.94 7.40 16.94
C LYS A 36 6.74 7.47 18.47
N LYS A 37 5.48 7.35 18.91
CA LYS A 37 5.13 7.39 20.35
C LYS A 37 5.38 6.06 21.10
N GLN A 38 5.68 4.97 20.40
CA GLN A 38 5.82 3.61 20.96
C GLN A 38 7.26 3.06 20.83
N GLY A 39 8.27 3.93 20.95
CA GLY A 39 9.66 3.53 20.72
C GLY A 39 9.98 3.40 19.23
N ALA A 40 10.20 4.54 18.61
CA ALA A 40 10.38 4.77 17.16
C ALA A 40 11.25 3.72 16.45
N LYS A 41 10.65 2.62 16.01
CA LYS A 41 11.36 1.60 15.22
C LYS A 41 11.52 2.11 13.79
N LYS A 42 12.77 2.28 13.37
CA LYS A 42 13.15 2.59 12.00
C LYS A 42 12.73 1.43 11.07
N VAL A 43 12.14 1.75 9.95
CA VAL A 43 11.84 0.80 8.88
C VAL A 43 12.88 1.02 7.79
N ILE A 44 13.48 -0.07 7.31
CA ILE A 44 14.47 -0.07 6.24
C ILE A 44 13.88 -0.89 5.09
N ILE A 45 13.75 -0.28 3.91
CA ILE A 45 13.11 -0.88 2.74
C ILE A 45 14.11 -0.87 1.58
N PRO A 46 14.55 -2.04 1.09
CA PRO A 46 15.36 -2.11 -0.12
C PRO A 46 14.61 -1.55 -1.33
N LEU A 47 15.28 -0.73 -2.14
CA LEU A 47 14.68 -0.13 -3.31
C LEU A 47 14.56 -1.15 -4.44
N SER A 48 13.34 -1.39 -4.92
CA SER A 48 13.11 -2.16 -6.12
C SER A 48 13.56 -1.37 -7.36
N ASP A 49 13.84 -2.05 -8.47
CA ASP A 49 14.20 -1.38 -9.74
C ASP A 49 13.10 -0.42 -10.20
N ARG A 50 11.83 -0.75 -9.92
CA ARG A 50 10.70 0.13 -10.21
C ARG A 50 10.74 1.39 -9.36
N PHE A 51 11.09 1.27 -8.08
CA PHE A 51 11.27 2.42 -7.19
C PHE A 51 12.42 3.30 -7.68
N LYS A 52 13.58 2.71 -8.01
CA LYS A 52 14.76 3.41 -8.54
C LYS A 52 14.43 4.18 -9.81
N ARG A 53 13.69 3.56 -10.76
CA ARG A 53 13.24 4.22 -11.99
C ARG A 53 12.37 5.45 -11.69
N ILE A 54 11.48 5.37 -10.69
CA ILE A 54 10.67 6.52 -10.29
C ILE A 54 11.56 7.61 -9.68
N LEU A 55 12.49 7.27 -8.81
CA LEU A 55 13.43 8.25 -8.24
C LEU A 55 14.24 8.96 -9.31
N ASN A 56 14.78 8.22 -10.27
CA ASN A 56 15.55 8.80 -11.37
C ASN A 56 14.72 9.76 -12.22
N LYS A 57 13.44 9.41 -12.49
CA LYS A 57 12.52 10.31 -13.21
C LYS A 57 12.32 11.67 -12.51
N TYR A 58 12.44 11.70 -11.19
CA TYR A 58 12.27 12.91 -10.36
C TYR A 58 13.60 13.46 -9.81
N ASN A 59 14.74 13.07 -10.40
CA ASN A 59 16.08 13.48 -9.96
C ASN A 59 16.31 13.29 -8.44
N GLY A 60 15.78 12.20 -7.88
CA GLY A 60 15.90 11.88 -6.46
C GLY A 60 14.95 12.64 -5.52
N VAL A 61 14.19 13.63 -6.01
CA VAL A 61 13.28 14.47 -5.21
C VAL A 61 11.83 14.08 -5.48
N LEU A 62 11.19 13.41 -4.56
CA LEU A 62 9.78 13.00 -4.71
C LEU A 62 8.83 14.16 -4.37
N PRO A 63 7.64 14.21 -5.03
CA PRO A 63 6.59 15.14 -4.62
C PRO A 63 6.23 14.97 -3.15
N ASN A 64 6.16 16.05 -2.39
CA ASN A 64 5.75 16.07 -1.01
C ASN A 64 4.28 16.49 -0.89
N TYR A 65 3.52 15.80 -0.04
CA TYR A 65 2.12 16.09 0.23
C TYR A 65 1.85 16.08 1.74
N GLU A 66 1.11 17.07 2.19
CA GLU A 66 0.63 17.12 3.56
C GLU A 66 -0.59 16.22 3.79
N ARG A 67 -0.86 15.89 5.06
CA ARG A 67 -2.01 15.07 5.44
C ARG A 67 -3.34 15.74 5.05
N SER A 68 -3.43 17.04 5.10
CA SER A 68 -4.57 17.85 4.66
C SER A 68 -4.95 17.60 3.20
N GLN A 69 -3.99 17.23 2.37
CA GLN A 69 -4.16 16.97 0.93
C GLN A 69 -4.60 15.53 0.61
N LEU A 70 -4.80 14.67 1.61
CA LEU A 70 -5.15 13.25 1.40
C LEU A 70 -6.44 13.06 0.60
N THR A 71 -7.47 13.86 0.87
CA THR A 71 -8.76 13.78 0.16
C THR A 71 -8.57 14.11 -1.32
N ARG A 72 -7.85 15.19 -1.64
CA ARG A 72 -7.51 15.57 -3.01
C ARG A 72 -6.67 14.51 -3.70
N PHE A 73 -5.68 13.96 -3.00
CA PHE A 73 -4.84 12.87 -3.51
C PHE A 73 -5.68 11.64 -3.89
N ASN A 74 -6.60 11.21 -3.02
CA ASN A 74 -7.49 10.08 -3.31
C ASN A 74 -8.42 10.37 -4.50
N LYS A 75 -8.92 11.60 -4.64
CA LYS A 75 -9.74 12.00 -5.79
C LYS A 75 -8.96 11.85 -7.10
N ILE A 76 -7.76 12.44 -7.17
CA ILE A 76 -6.89 12.35 -8.36
C ILE A 76 -6.57 10.90 -8.73
N ILE A 77 -6.27 10.03 -7.76
CA ILE A 77 -6.00 8.62 -8.03
C ILE A 77 -7.21 7.94 -8.64
N ARG A 78 -8.42 8.19 -8.15
CA ARG A 78 -9.65 7.62 -8.71
C ARG A 78 -9.88 8.07 -10.14
N GLU A 79 -9.70 9.35 -10.42
CA GLU A 79 -9.79 9.90 -11.78
C GLU A 79 -8.79 9.20 -12.73
N ILE A 80 -7.54 9.01 -12.30
CA ILE A 80 -6.53 8.28 -13.06
C ILE A 80 -6.97 6.82 -13.28
N CYS A 81 -7.45 6.13 -12.25
CA CYS A 81 -7.91 4.75 -12.34
C CYS A 81 -9.11 4.61 -13.29
N GLN A 82 -10.04 5.55 -13.27
CA GLN A 82 -11.16 5.62 -14.20
C GLN A 82 -10.69 5.77 -15.64
N ASN A 83 -9.76 6.72 -15.87
CA ASN A 83 -9.23 7.00 -17.22
C ASN A 83 -8.43 5.84 -17.82
N VAL A 84 -7.80 5.00 -16.99
CA VAL A 84 -7.11 3.77 -17.45
C VAL A 84 -8.03 2.55 -17.53
N GLY A 85 -9.37 2.74 -17.41
CA GLY A 85 -10.36 1.71 -17.64
C GLY A 85 -10.66 0.77 -16.46
N MET A 86 -10.36 1.15 -15.22
CA MET A 86 -10.75 0.35 -14.04
C MET A 86 -12.25 0.49 -13.71
N ASN A 87 -13.12 0.22 -14.69
CA ASN A 87 -14.55 0.50 -14.61
C ASN A 87 -15.42 -0.75 -14.31
N ASP A 88 -14.80 -1.88 -13.96
CA ASP A 88 -15.52 -3.10 -13.58
C ASP A 88 -16.41 -2.85 -12.36
N GLU A 89 -17.61 -3.41 -12.37
CA GLU A 89 -18.46 -3.45 -11.20
C GLU A 89 -17.92 -4.43 -10.15
N ILE A 90 -17.85 -3.98 -8.90
CA ILE A 90 -17.58 -4.82 -7.75
C ILE A 90 -18.77 -4.83 -6.80
N LYS A 91 -19.13 -6.01 -6.30
CA LYS A 91 -20.24 -6.22 -5.37
C LYS A 91 -19.68 -6.72 -4.04
N PHE A 92 -20.06 -6.09 -2.95
CA PHE A 92 -19.65 -6.49 -1.61
C PHE A 92 -20.72 -6.13 -0.60
N TYR A 93 -20.61 -6.71 0.59
CA TYR A 93 -21.55 -6.45 1.68
C TYR A 93 -20.94 -5.49 2.70
N ARG A 94 -21.75 -4.54 3.17
CA ARG A 94 -21.41 -3.64 4.28
C ARG A 94 -22.47 -3.70 5.36
N GLU A 95 -22.03 -3.62 6.60
CA GLU A 95 -22.95 -3.35 7.72
C GLU A 95 -23.21 -1.85 7.81
N ILE A 96 -24.47 -1.45 7.68
CA ILE A 96 -24.95 -0.08 7.80
C ILE A 96 -26.10 -0.11 8.83
N ALA A 97 -25.94 0.58 9.95
CA ALA A 97 -26.91 0.62 11.04
C ALA A 97 -27.38 -0.78 11.50
N GLY A 98 -26.44 -1.74 11.63
CA GLY A 98 -26.72 -3.11 12.06
C GLY A 98 -27.36 -4.02 11.00
N LYS A 99 -27.53 -3.54 9.76
CA LYS A 99 -28.06 -4.33 8.65
C LYS A 99 -26.98 -4.58 7.60
N THR A 100 -26.88 -5.82 7.12
CA THR A 100 -26.02 -6.17 6.01
C THR A 100 -26.63 -5.74 4.69
N VAL A 101 -26.01 -4.76 4.03
CA VAL A 101 -26.48 -4.20 2.75
C VAL A 101 -25.51 -4.58 1.64
N LYS A 102 -26.05 -5.07 0.53
CA LYS A 102 -25.29 -5.30 -0.69
C LYS A 102 -25.01 -3.95 -1.38
N VAL A 103 -23.72 -3.66 -1.61
CA VAL A 103 -23.28 -2.43 -2.27
C VAL A 103 -22.62 -2.80 -3.60
N THR A 104 -23.04 -2.12 -4.67
CA THR A 104 -22.38 -2.19 -5.99
C THR A 104 -21.65 -0.88 -6.23
N LYS A 105 -20.40 -0.95 -6.66
CA LYS A 105 -19.57 0.20 -7.00
C LYS A 105 -18.66 -0.12 -8.18
N LEU A 106 -18.15 0.91 -8.83
CA LEU A 106 -17.09 0.76 -9.81
C LEU A 106 -15.73 0.59 -9.09
N LYS A 107 -14.87 -0.24 -9.65
CA LYS A 107 -13.58 -0.64 -9.06
C LYS A 107 -12.71 0.55 -8.70
N TYR A 108 -12.65 1.60 -9.56
CA TYR A 108 -11.87 2.80 -9.29
C TYR A 108 -12.36 3.58 -8.07
N GLU A 109 -13.64 3.54 -7.72
CA GLU A 109 -14.20 4.26 -6.58
C GLU A 109 -13.66 3.77 -5.23
N GLU A 110 -13.25 2.49 -5.15
CA GLU A 110 -12.67 1.90 -3.95
C GLU A 110 -11.14 2.07 -3.87
N VAL A 111 -10.53 2.68 -4.90
CA VAL A 111 -9.09 2.99 -4.88
C VAL A 111 -8.82 4.18 -3.96
N SER A 112 -7.78 4.04 -3.14
CA SER A 112 -7.35 5.07 -2.20
C SER A 112 -5.86 4.94 -1.90
N SER A 113 -5.30 5.88 -1.14
CA SER A 113 -3.93 5.80 -0.63
C SER A 113 -3.63 4.52 0.17
N HIS A 114 -4.65 3.88 0.76
CA HIS A 114 -4.51 2.59 1.43
C HIS A 114 -4.36 1.41 0.45
N THR A 115 -4.86 1.56 -0.77
CA THR A 115 -4.71 0.55 -1.83
C THR A 115 -3.24 0.28 -2.12
N CYS A 116 -2.38 1.31 -2.14
CA CYS A 116 -0.92 1.13 -2.30
C CYS A 116 -0.36 0.10 -1.32
N ARG A 117 -0.66 0.29 -0.05
CA ARG A 117 -0.12 -0.56 1.03
C ARG A 117 -0.69 -1.98 0.97
N ARG A 118 -1.97 -2.13 0.60
CA ARG A 118 -2.59 -3.45 0.36
C ARG A 118 -1.90 -4.15 -0.81
N THR A 119 -1.70 -3.44 -1.91
CA THR A 119 -0.99 -3.95 -3.09
C THR A 119 0.41 -4.44 -2.73
N PHE A 120 1.19 -3.64 -2.01
CA PHE A 120 2.51 -4.06 -1.52
C PHE A 120 2.44 -5.36 -0.72
N CYS A 121 1.60 -5.39 0.32
CA CYS A 121 1.50 -6.55 1.19
C CYS A 121 1.07 -7.82 0.43
N THR A 122 0.03 -7.71 -0.40
CA THR A 122 -0.48 -8.85 -1.18
C THR A 122 0.54 -9.34 -2.21
N LEU A 123 1.14 -8.45 -3.00
CA LEU A 123 2.11 -8.85 -4.03
C LEU A 123 3.39 -9.44 -3.43
N LYS A 124 3.90 -8.90 -2.30
CA LYS A 124 5.07 -9.48 -1.63
C LYS A 124 4.75 -10.85 -1.03
N PHE A 125 3.57 -11.02 -0.47
CA PHE A 125 3.11 -12.32 0.05
C PHE A 125 2.94 -13.36 -1.08
N LEU A 126 2.32 -12.99 -2.20
CA LEU A 126 2.18 -13.86 -3.37
C LEU A 126 3.54 -14.28 -3.95
N LYS A 127 4.54 -13.40 -3.90
CA LYS A 127 5.93 -13.71 -4.29
C LYS A 127 6.70 -14.57 -3.28
N GLY A 128 6.05 -15.06 -2.22
CA GLY A 128 6.66 -15.96 -1.24
C GLY A 128 7.36 -15.27 -0.06
N MET A 129 7.30 -13.93 0.05
CA MET A 129 7.89 -13.26 1.21
C MET A 129 7.11 -13.62 2.49
N PRO A 130 7.78 -14.03 3.58
CA PRO A 130 7.12 -14.34 4.85
C PRO A 130 6.33 -13.15 5.41
N ALA A 131 5.16 -13.42 6.02
CA ALA A 131 4.30 -12.40 6.59
C ALA A 131 5.04 -11.47 7.58
N GLN A 132 5.87 -12.05 8.45
CA GLN A 132 6.67 -11.32 9.44
C GLN A 132 7.66 -10.34 8.80
N ALA A 133 8.28 -10.71 7.67
CA ALA A 133 9.17 -9.82 6.92
C ALA A 133 8.39 -8.66 6.29
N ILE A 134 7.23 -8.93 5.66
CA ILE A 134 6.37 -7.90 5.08
C ILE A 134 5.88 -6.94 6.16
N MET A 135 5.53 -7.45 7.35
CA MET A 135 5.13 -6.62 8.49
C MET A 135 6.23 -5.66 8.93
N LYS A 136 7.50 -6.09 8.95
CA LYS A 136 8.65 -5.22 9.27
C LYS A 136 8.78 -4.08 8.26
N PHE A 137 8.73 -4.37 6.95
CA PHE A 137 8.81 -3.35 5.90
C PHE A 137 7.63 -2.39 5.91
N SER A 138 6.44 -2.91 6.06
CA SER A 138 5.23 -2.09 6.07
C SER A 138 4.97 -1.39 7.42
N GLY A 139 5.69 -1.76 8.50
CA GLY A 139 5.49 -1.21 9.84
C GLY A 139 4.14 -1.62 10.46
N HIS A 140 3.71 -2.88 10.26
CA HIS A 140 2.60 -3.47 11.02
C HIS A 140 3.11 -4.02 12.34
N THR A 141 2.40 -3.69 13.43
CA THR A 141 2.73 -4.15 14.79
C THR A 141 1.86 -5.31 15.26
N SER A 142 0.80 -5.63 14.51
CA SER A 142 -0.16 -6.69 14.83
C SER A 142 -0.43 -7.54 13.59
N GLU A 143 -0.29 -8.85 13.73
CA GLU A 143 -0.57 -9.83 12.68
C GLU A 143 -2.05 -9.81 12.28
N ARG A 144 -2.96 -9.75 13.25
CA ARG A 144 -4.41 -9.62 13.01
C ARG A 144 -4.73 -8.42 12.11
N ASN A 145 -4.06 -7.26 12.34
CA ASN A 145 -4.25 -6.10 11.50
C ASN A 145 -3.57 -6.24 10.14
N PHE A 146 -2.44 -6.95 10.05
CA PHE A 146 -1.75 -7.22 8.81
C PHE A 146 -2.58 -8.12 7.88
N LEU A 147 -3.17 -9.20 8.40
CA LEU A 147 -3.99 -10.14 7.62
C LEU A 147 -5.17 -9.43 6.93
N LYS A 148 -5.73 -8.37 7.51
CA LYS A 148 -6.77 -7.54 6.87
C LYS A 148 -6.28 -6.80 5.60
N TYR A 149 -4.97 -6.66 5.44
CA TYR A 149 -4.35 -6.04 4.25
C TYR A 149 -4.06 -7.05 3.14
N LEU A 150 -3.96 -8.33 3.47
CA LEU A 150 -3.85 -9.39 2.49
C LEU A 150 -5.23 -9.62 1.87
N LYS A 151 -5.38 -9.21 0.62
CA LYS A 151 -6.60 -9.45 -0.17
C LYS A 151 -6.43 -10.76 -0.93
N LEU A 152 -6.45 -11.86 -0.18
CA LEU A 152 -6.40 -13.21 -0.71
C LEU A 152 -7.83 -13.76 -0.70
N ASP A 153 -8.37 -14.00 -1.87
CA ASP A 153 -9.57 -14.82 -2.05
C ASP A 153 -9.20 -16.32 -2.13
N ALA A 154 -10.21 -17.16 -2.22
CA ALA A 154 -10.01 -18.60 -2.30
C ALA A 154 -9.20 -19.01 -3.54
N GLU A 155 -9.42 -18.34 -4.68
CA GLU A 155 -8.75 -18.65 -5.94
C GLU A 155 -7.25 -18.32 -5.87
N LEU A 156 -6.88 -17.13 -5.43
CA LEU A 156 -5.48 -16.72 -5.25
C LEU A 156 -4.77 -17.58 -4.22
N THR A 157 -5.48 -17.99 -3.16
CA THR A 157 -4.94 -18.91 -2.14
C THR A 157 -4.67 -20.27 -2.74
N ALA A 158 -5.64 -20.85 -3.44
CA ALA A 158 -5.48 -22.15 -4.11
C ALA A 158 -4.36 -22.11 -5.15
N GLN A 159 -4.30 -21.07 -5.98
CA GLN A 159 -3.24 -20.90 -6.97
C GLN A 159 -1.86 -20.83 -6.33
N LYS A 160 -1.71 -20.05 -5.26
CA LYS A 160 -0.43 -19.88 -4.55
C LYS A 160 0.07 -21.19 -3.96
N TYR A 161 -0.80 -22.01 -3.40
CA TYR A 161 -0.43 -23.20 -2.65
C TYR A 161 -0.63 -24.50 -3.43
N ARG A 162 -0.98 -24.44 -4.72
CA ARG A 162 -1.19 -25.63 -5.57
C ARG A 162 -0.02 -26.61 -5.53
N GLY A 163 1.23 -26.14 -5.43
CA GLY A 163 2.42 -26.97 -5.39
C GLY A 163 2.64 -27.74 -4.09
N TYR A 164 1.77 -27.58 -3.10
CA TYR A 164 1.79 -28.33 -1.83
C TYR A 164 0.84 -29.52 -1.83
N PHE A 165 0.02 -29.69 -2.86
CA PHE A 165 -0.92 -30.76 -3.08
C PHE A 165 -0.60 -31.52 -4.37
#